data_0480ab110372a4f7170cf80f8dee7425
#
_entry.id   0480ab110372a4f7170cf80f8dee7425
#
_cell.length_a   1.000
_cell.length_b   1.000
_cell.length_c   1.000
_cell.angle_alpha   90.00
_cell.angle_beta   90.00
_cell.angle_gamma   90.00
#
_symmetry.space_group_name_H-M   'P 1'
#
loop_
_entity.id
_entity.type
_entity.pdbx_description
1 polymer ?
#
loop_
_entity_poly.entity_id
_entity_poly.type
_entity_poly.pdbx_seq_one_letter_code
_entity_poly.pdbx_strand_id
1 'polypeptide(L)'
;MLRFNAVDTKASKDYAELAPYVFPKIDINKGTQAVSAEFIDKLEDLSKRLGLPQKLREVDIPKEACEKMARDAMKQTRLLVNNPREVTEKDALNIYQSAW
;
A
#
# COMPACT_ATOMS: atom_id res chain seq x y z
N MET A 1 0.20 2.34 -0.53
CA MET A 1 0.09 2.33 0.93
C MET A 1 0.75 1.11 1.57
N LEU A 2 0.41 -0.13 1.19
CA LEU A 2 1.02 -1.34 1.79
C LEU A 2 2.55 -1.34 1.69
N ARG A 3 3.11 -1.02 0.51
CA ARG A 3 4.58 -0.93 0.32
C ARG A 3 5.21 0.13 1.22
N PHE A 4 4.54 1.25 1.42
CA PHE A 4 4.98 2.30 2.35
C PHE A 4 5.04 1.77 3.78
N ASN A 5 4.00 1.07 4.22
CA ASN A 5 3.93 0.51 5.57
C ASN A 5 4.95 -0.62 5.78
N ALA A 6 5.20 -1.44 4.76
CA ALA A 6 6.09 -2.62 4.87
C ALA A 6 7.57 -2.28 5.13
N VAL A 7 7.96 -1.02 5.07
CA VAL A 7 9.27 -0.54 5.52
C VAL A 7 9.39 -0.64 7.06
N ASP A 8 8.28 -0.49 7.77
CA ASP A 8 8.21 -0.73 9.22
C ASP A 8 8.28 -2.23 9.52
N THR A 9 9.15 -2.61 10.45
CA THR A 9 9.41 -4.03 10.78
C THR A 9 8.17 -4.72 11.33
N LYS A 10 7.40 -4.04 12.19
CA LYS A 10 6.17 -4.61 12.77
C LYS A 10 5.10 -4.80 11.70
N ALA A 11 4.88 -3.80 10.86
CA ALA A 11 3.91 -3.90 9.77
C ALA A 11 4.28 -5.00 8.78
N SER A 12 5.55 -5.13 8.43
CA SER A 12 6.04 -6.20 7.57
C SER A 12 5.80 -7.59 8.17
N LYS A 13 6.01 -7.73 9.48
CA LYS A 13 5.72 -8.97 10.20
C LYS A 13 4.23 -9.31 10.18
N ASP A 14 3.37 -8.34 10.47
CA ASP A 14 1.92 -8.52 10.45
C ASP A 14 1.43 -8.94 9.04
N TYR A 15 1.97 -8.35 7.98
CA TYR A 15 1.65 -8.73 6.59
C TYR A 15 2.14 -10.16 6.27
N ALA A 16 3.34 -10.54 6.72
CA ALA A 16 3.85 -11.89 6.53
C ALA A 16 3.00 -12.94 7.27
N GLU A 17 2.50 -12.63 8.45
CA GLU A 17 1.61 -13.50 9.22
C GLU A 17 0.24 -13.67 8.54
N LEU A 18 -0.28 -12.64 7.88
CA LEU A 18 -1.53 -12.70 7.14
C LEU A 18 -1.41 -13.47 5.81
N ALA A 19 -0.24 -13.46 5.20
CA ALA A 19 -0.01 -13.97 3.86
C ALA A 19 -0.56 -15.40 3.62
N PRO A 20 -0.29 -16.41 4.46
CA PRO A 20 -0.75 -17.77 4.22
C PRO A 20 -2.27 -17.94 4.35
N TYR A 21 -2.95 -17.05 5.06
CA TYR A 21 -4.42 -17.08 5.17
C TYR A 21 -5.10 -16.59 3.89
N VAL A 22 -4.47 -15.66 3.18
CA VAL A 22 -5.00 -15.10 1.92
C VAL A 22 -4.49 -15.89 0.71
N PHE A 23 -3.21 -16.28 0.73
CA PHE A 23 -2.52 -17.03 -0.33
C PHE A 23 -1.88 -18.29 0.27
N PRO A 24 -2.64 -19.40 0.44
CA PRO A 24 -2.15 -20.61 1.14
C PRO A 24 -0.91 -21.25 0.53
N LYS A 25 -0.62 -20.98 -0.75
CA LYS A 25 0.55 -21.54 -1.46
C LYS A 25 1.82 -20.70 -1.32
N ILE A 26 1.76 -19.56 -0.61
CA ILE A 26 2.93 -18.72 -0.41
C ILE A 26 3.97 -19.43 0.46
N ASP A 27 5.25 -19.38 0.08
CA ASP A 27 6.33 -19.95 0.88
C ASP A 27 6.65 -19.02 2.07
N ILE A 28 6.29 -19.45 3.27
CA ILE A 28 6.49 -18.69 4.51
C ILE A 28 7.92 -18.81 5.08
N ASN A 29 8.77 -19.67 4.50
CA ASN A 29 10.11 -19.99 5.04
C ASN A 29 11.21 -19.08 4.50
N LYS A 30 10.90 -18.16 3.57
CA LYS A 30 11.90 -17.28 2.92
C LYS A 30 12.18 -15.96 3.66
N GLY A 31 11.68 -15.82 4.89
CA GLY A 31 11.88 -14.65 5.75
C GLY A 31 10.75 -13.63 5.67
N THR A 32 10.55 -12.90 6.76
CA THR A 32 9.45 -11.94 6.95
C THR A 32 9.37 -10.90 5.83
N GLN A 33 10.48 -10.27 5.46
CA GLN A 33 10.49 -9.24 4.43
C GLN A 33 10.12 -9.78 3.06
N ALA A 34 10.65 -10.96 2.69
CA ALA A 34 10.36 -11.59 1.41
C ALA A 34 8.90 -12.06 1.33
N VAL A 35 8.35 -12.63 2.41
CA VAL A 35 6.94 -13.05 2.48
C VAL A 35 6.01 -11.84 2.39
N SER A 36 6.30 -10.77 3.13
CA SER A 36 5.55 -9.52 3.09
C SER A 36 5.55 -8.90 1.68
N ALA A 37 6.71 -8.85 1.02
CA ALA A 37 6.82 -8.33 -0.34
C ALA A 37 6.00 -9.17 -1.34
N GLU A 38 6.11 -10.48 -1.29
CA GLU A 38 5.32 -11.37 -2.17
C GLU A 38 3.81 -11.26 -1.90
N PHE A 39 3.41 -11.11 -0.64
CA PHE A 39 2.02 -10.89 -0.28
C PHE A 39 1.46 -9.62 -0.95
N ILE A 40 2.20 -8.52 -0.90
CA ILE A 40 1.82 -7.26 -1.53
C ILE A 40 1.77 -7.40 -3.06
N ASP A 41 2.75 -8.06 -3.67
CA ASP A 41 2.79 -8.32 -5.11
C ASP A 41 1.58 -9.15 -5.57
N LYS A 42 1.22 -10.19 -4.82
CA LYS A 42 0.05 -11.02 -5.12
C LYS A 42 -1.27 -10.25 -4.99
N LEU A 43 -1.39 -9.32 -4.05
CA LEU A 43 -2.55 -8.43 -3.95
C LEU A 43 -2.64 -7.48 -5.15
N GLU A 44 -1.51 -6.95 -5.60
CA GLU A 44 -1.45 -6.13 -6.81
C GLU A 44 -1.87 -6.94 -8.05
N ASP A 45 -1.34 -8.16 -8.20
CA ASP A 45 -1.72 -9.05 -9.30
C ASP A 45 -3.19 -9.44 -9.26
N LEU A 46 -3.75 -9.68 -8.09
CA LEU A 46 -5.19 -9.93 -7.92
C LEU A 46 -6.00 -8.73 -8.40
N SER A 47 -5.62 -7.54 -8.02
CA SER A 47 -6.26 -6.29 -8.45
C SER A 47 -6.25 -6.14 -9.98
N LYS A 48 -5.10 -6.42 -10.62
CA LYS A 48 -4.97 -6.43 -12.10
C LYS A 48 -5.88 -7.45 -12.76
N ARG A 49 -5.91 -8.68 -12.25
CA ARG A 49 -6.75 -9.75 -12.80
C ARG A 49 -8.25 -9.47 -12.68
N LEU A 50 -8.65 -8.73 -11.64
CA LEU A 50 -10.03 -8.28 -11.46
C LEU A 50 -10.40 -7.08 -12.34
N GLY A 51 -9.47 -6.55 -13.13
CA GLY A 51 -9.71 -5.42 -14.03
C GLY A 51 -9.84 -4.08 -13.32
N LEU A 52 -9.36 -3.94 -12.09
CA LEU A 52 -9.38 -2.68 -11.37
C LEU A 52 -8.34 -1.71 -11.95
N PRO A 53 -8.63 -0.40 -12.00
CA PRO A 53 -7.66 0.61 -12.40
C PRO A 53 -6.39 0.53 -11.52
N GLN A 54 -5.22 0.56 -12.15
CA GLN A 54 -3.94 0.44 -11.46
C GLN A 54 -3.27 1.79 -11.21
N LYS A 55 -3.67 2.81 -11.95
CA LYS A 55 -3.10 4.15 -11.89
C LYS A 55 -4.20 5.22 -11.80
N LEU A 56 -3.91 6.29 -11.07
CA LEU A 56 -4.84 7.41 -10.96
C LEU A 56 -5.17 8.06 -12.31
N ARG A 57 -4.20 8.10 -13.23
CA ARG A 57 -4.41 8.61 -14.61
C ARG A 57 -5.40 7.79 -15.43
N GLU A 58 -5.60 6.51 -15.09
CA GLU A 58 -6.57 5.65 -15.78
C GLU A 58 -8.02 5.97 -15.42
N VAL A 59 -8.22 6.77 -14.38
CA VAL A 59 -9.54 7.26 -13.92
C VAL A 59 -9.61 8.80 -13.99
N ASP A 60 -8.89 9.38 -14.95
CA ASP A 60 -8.92 10.81 -15.31
C ASP A 60 -8.51 11.77 -14.17
N ILE A 61 -7.70 11.30 -13.22
CA ILE A 61 -7.14 12.17 -12.20
C ILE A 61 -5.86 12.82 -12.74
N PRO A 62 -5.82 14.16 -12.87
CA PRO A 62 -4.64 14.84 -13.37
C PRO A 62 -3.50 14.81 -12.33
N LYS A 63 -2.26 14.86 -12.80
CA LYS A 63 -1.07 14.77 -11.94
C LYS A 63 -1.04 15.89 -10.87
N GLU A 64 -1.49 17.07 -11.25
CA GLU A 64 -1.56 18.25 -10.38
C GLU A 64 -2.50 18.06 -9.18
N ALA A 65 -3.47 17.15 -9.28
CA ALA A 65 -4.37 16.83 -8.19
C ALA A 65 -3.67 16.15 -7.01
N CYS A 66 -2.51 15.51 -7.22
CA CYS A 66 -1.79 14.78 -6.18
C CYS A 66 -1.46 15.66 -4.97
N GLU A 67 -1.08 16.92 -5.18
CA GLU A 67 -0.79 17.85 -4.08
C GLU A 67 -2.04 18.16 -3.24
N LYS A 68 -3.15 18.45 -3.91
CA LYS A 68 -4.42 18.69 -3.21
C LYS A 68 -4.88 17.44 -2.47
N MET A 69 -4.78 16.28 -3.10
CA MET A 69 -5.13 15.00 -2.50
C MET A 69 -4.29 14.71 -1.25
N ALA A 70 -2.98 15.00 -1.30
CA ALA A 70 -2.09 14.83 -0.15
C ALA A 70 -2.50 15.72 1.04
N ARG A 71 -2.78 17.01 0.79
CA ARG A 71 -3.28 17.93 1.83
C ARG A 71 -4.61 17.47 2.42
N ASP A 72 -5.53 17.04 1.57
CA ASP A 72 -6.85 16.58 2.01
C ASP A 72 -6.77 15.25 2.78
N ALA A 73 -5.85 14.36 2.41
CA ALA A 73 -5.60 13.11 3.13
C ALA A 73 -5.18 13.35 4.58
N MET A 74 -4.41 14.41 4.86
CA MET A 74 -3.98 14.75 6.22
C MET A 74 -5.13 15.15 7.15
N LYS A 75 -6.29 15.49 6.61
CA LYS A 75 -7.51 15.78 7.38
C LYS A 75 -8.21 14.51 7.88
N GLN A 76 -7.85 13.34 7.34
CA GLN A 76 -8.43 12.04 7.70
C GLN A 76 -7.74 11.45 8.94
N THR A 77 -7.71 12.21 10.03
CA THR A 77 -6.96 11.87 11.26
C THR A 77 -7.37 10.53 11.85
N ARG A 78 -8.66 10.18 11.79
CA ARG A 78 -9.18 8.89 12.27
C ARG A 78 -8.59 7.70 11.51
N LEU A 79 -8.36 7.85 10.21
CA LEU A 79 -7.76 6.79 9.39
C LEU A 79 -6.25 6.75 9.60
N LEU A 80 -5.60 7.90 9.64
CA LEU A 80 -4.15 8.01 9.78
C LEU A 80 -3.65 7.48 11.13
N VAL A 81 -4.37 7.72 12.22
CA VAL A 81 -3.99 7.24 13.56
C VAL A 81 -3.98 5.69 13.64
N ASN A 82 -4.77 5.03 12.83
CA ASN A 82 -4.84 3.56 12.76
C ASN A 82 -3.84 2.94 11.77
N ASN A 83 -3.14 3.77 11.00
CA ASN A 83 -2.11 3.25 10.10
C ASN A 83 -0.89 2.78 10.93
N PRO A 84 -0.28 1.62 10.65
CA PRO A 84 0.85 1.10 11.42
C PRO A 84 2.11 1.98 11.37
N ARG A 85 2.21 2.86 10.36
CA ARG A 85 3.31 3.80 10.20
C ARG A 85 2.76 5.23 10.13
N GLU A 86 3.44 6.18 10.78
CA GLU A 86 3.10 7.59 10.67
C GLU A 86 3.20 8.05 9.20
N VAL A 87 2.21 8.83 8.76
CA VAL A 87 2.12 9.38 7.42
C VAL A 87 2.17 10.90 7.49
N THR A 88 3.20 11.51 6.91
CA THR A 88 3.28 12.96 6.71
C THR A 88 2.62 13.38 5.40
N GLU A 89 2.35 14.67 5.21
CA GLU A 89 1.85 15.19 3.93
C GLU A 89 2.79 14.87 2.77
N LYS A 90 4.10 14.94 3.01
CA LYS A 90 5.12 14.55 2.02
C LYS A 90 5.03 13.07 1.65
N ASP A 91 4.81 12.20 2.62
CA ASP A 91 4.61 10.77 2.37
C ASP A 91 3.34 10.53 1.55
N ALA A 92 2.24 11.19 1.92
CA ALA A 92 1.00 11.12 1.18
C ALA A 92 1.18 11.57 -0.28
N LEU A 93 1.89 12.68 -0.50
CA LEU A 93 2.21 13.16 -1.85
C LEU A 93 3.01 12.12 -2.64
N ASN A 94 4.07 11.57 -2.05
CA ASN A 94 4.88 10.53 -2.70
C ASN A 94 4.07 9.30 -3.07
N ILE A 95 3.16 8.87 -2.19
CA ILE A 95 2.26 7.74 -2.44
C ILE A 95 1.33 8.03 -3.63
N TYR A 96 0.69 9.20 -3.67
CA TYR A 96 -0.17 9.58 -4.79
C TYR A 96 0.60 9.70 -6.10
N GLN A 97 1.78 10.34 -6.08
CA GLN A 97 2.63 10.45 -7.28
C GLN A 97 3.10 9.09 -7.80
N SER A 98 3.42 8.15 -6.92
CA SER A 98 3.79 6.78 -7.33
C SER A 98 2.60 5.97 -7.87
N ALA A 99 1.39 6.34 -7.47
CA ALA A 99 0.16 5.74 -7.95
C ALA A 99 -0.38 6.39 -9.25
N TRP A 100 0.18 7.50 -9.68
CA TRP A 100 -0.23 8.18 -10.90
C TRP A 100 0.46 7.62 -12.14
#